data_34dbed937d795614bd84daf31dbdb767
#
_entry.id   34dbed937d795614bd84daf31dbdb767
#
_cell.length_a   1.000
_cell.length_b   1.000
_cell.length_c   1.000
_cell.angle_alpha   90.00
_cell.angle_beta   90.00
_cell.angle_gamma   90.00
#
_symmetry.space_group_name_H-M   'P 1'
#
loop_
_entity.id
_entity.type
_entity.pdbx_description
1 polymer ?
#
loop_
_entity_poly.entity_id
_entity_poly.type
_entity_poly.pdbx_seq_one_letter_code
_entity_poly.pdbx_strand_id
1 'polypeptide(L)'
;MVAQQRGSTTDKPWNVERIYTMFPRLRERHAQISGTLSGGELQMLAIGRALMGNPRVLLLDEPSEGLAPLIVAEVGRTIRRLKEEGQSIVLVEQNLQLALDVADQAVILNTGRCAFAGPAAGVLNNEDLIAQNLGVFHAH
;
A
#
# COMPACT_ATOMS: atom_id res chain seq x y z
N MET A 1 -0.73 7.73 -6.06
CA MET A 1 -1.95 6.89 -6.15
C MET A 1 -2.79 7.11 -4.92
N VAL A 2 -4.08 7.43 -5.09
CA VAL A 2 -4.97 7.73 -3.96
C VAL A 2 -6.09 6.69 -3.92
N ALA A 3 -6.15 5.91 -2.84
CA ALA A 3 -7.30 5.08 -2.55
C ALA A 3 -8.26 5.92 -1.69
N GLN A 4 -9.33 6.42 -2.29
CA GLN A 4 -10.33 7.20 -1.57
C GLN A 4 -11.58 6.35 -1.35
N GLN A 5 -11.82 5.91 -0.13
CA GLN A 5 -13.15 5.53 0.30
C GLN A 5 -13.84 6.73 0.95
N ARG A 6 -15.09 6.97 0.55
CA ARG A 6 -15.94 7.98 1.15
C ARG A 6 -16.22 7.61 2.60
N GLY A 7 -15.78 8.46 3.52
CA GLY A 7 -16.33 8.69 4.83
C GLY A 7 -16.66 7.45 5.66
N SER A 8 -15.65 6.90 6.32
CA SER A 8 -15.86 6.31 7.63
C SER A 8 -14.66 6.70 8.47
N THR A 9 -14.85 7.63 9.37
CA THR A 9 -14.10 7.57 10.62
C THR A 9 -14.43 6.18 11.16
N THR A 10 -13.46 5.29 11.19
CA THR A 10 -13.66 3.98 11.78
C THR A 10 -14.16 4.20 13.20
N ASP A 11 -15.40 3.78 13.49
CA ASP A 11 -16.00 3.86 14.83
C ASP A 11 -15.18 3.12 15.89
N LYS A 12 -14.12 2.44 15.45
CA LYS A 12 -13.20 1.67 16.29
C LYS A 12 -11.77 2.16 16.10
N PRO A 13 -11.17 2.81 17.09
CA PRO A 13 -9.79 3.25 17.02
C PRO A 13 -8.84 2.06 16.92
N TRP A 14 -7.69 2.27 16.25
CA TRP A 14 -6.59 1.33 16.26
C TRP A 14 -6.00 1.22 17.67
N ASN A 15 -5.72 0.00 18.09
CA ASN A 15 -5.04 -0.33 19.34
C ASN A 15 -4.17 -1.57 19.14
N VAL A 16 -3.36 -1.92 20.12
CA VAL A 16 -2.40 -3.04 20.04
C VAL A 16 -3.09 -4.34 19.67
N GLU A 17 -4.24 -4.66 20.26
CA GLU A 17 -4.97 -5.90 19.97
C GLU A 17 -5.46 -5.95 18.52
N ARG A 18 -5.98 -4.84 18.01
CA ARG A 18 -6.43 -4.73 16.63
C ARG A 18 -5.25 -4.82 15.65
N ILE A 19 -4.11 -4.22 15.99
CA ILE A 19 -2.86 -4.37 15.20
C ILE A 19 -2.43 -5.83 15.17
N TYR A 20 -2.41 -6.53 16.30
CA TYR A 20 -2.03 -7.94 16.34
C TYR A 20 -3.03 -8.85 15.62
N THR A 21 -4.30 -8.47 15.55
CA THR A 21 -5.31 -9.17 14.74
C THR A 21 -5.05 -8.97 13.25
N MET A 22 -4.67 -7.75 12.84
CA MET A 22 -4.30 -7.43 11.47
C MET A 22 -2.99 -8.09 11.05
N PHE A 23 -2.01 -8.12 11.96
CA PHE A 23 -0.65 -8.62 11.75
C PHE A 23 -0.29 -9.70 12.77
N PRO A 24 -0.79 -10.95 12.63
CA PRO A 24 -0.55 -12.01 13.61
C PRO A 24 0.93 -12.31 13.84
N ARG A 25 1.77 -12.18 12.80
CA ARG A 25 3.22 -12.36 12.93
C ARG A 25 3.88 -11.36 13.87
N LEU A 26 3.38 -10.14 13.97
CA LEU A 26 3.89 -9.17 14.94
C LEU A 26 3.57 -9.60 16.37
N ARG A 27 2.44 -10.26 16.61
CA ARG A 27 2.12 -10.85 17.91
C ARG A 27 3.08 -11.97 18.27
N GLU A 28 3.37 -12.88 17.34
CA GLU A 28 4.30 -14.00 17.53
C GLU A 28 5.72 -13.52 17.84
N ARG A 29 6.09 -12.37 17.30
CA ARG A 29 7.43 -11.78 17.39
C ARG A 29 7.53 -10.63 18.39
N HIS A 30 6.51 -10.37 19.20
CA HIS A 30 6.44 -9.18 20.08
C HIS A 30 7.61 -9.04 21.09
N ALA A 31 8.20 -10.17 21.49
CA ALA A 31 9.35 -10.18 22.41
C ALA A 31 10.72 -10.12 21.69
N GLN A 32 10.74 -10.10 20.36
CA GLN A 32 11.99 -10.05 19.60
C GLN A 32 12.50 -8.63 19.39
N ILE A 33 13.82 -8.50 19.32
CA ILE A 33 14.46 -7.25 18.93
C ILE A 33 14.17 -6.99 17.46
N SER A 34 13.72 -5.78 17.12
CA SER A 34 13.33 -5.41 15.75
C SER A 34 14.41 -5.65 14.70
N GLY A 35 15.69 -5.58 15.07
CA GLY A 35 16.81 -5.88 14.17
C GLY A 35 16.91 -7.35 13.71
N THR A 36 16.10 -8.26 14.27
CA THR A 36 16.05 -9.67 13.86
C THR A 36 14.83 -10.02 13.02
N LEU A 37 13.98 -9.03 12.72
CA LEU A 37 12.80 -9.20 11.88
C LEU A 37 13.18 -9.27 10.38
N SER A 38 12.41 -10.03 9.61
CA SER A 38 12.51 -10.01 8.14
C SER A 38 12.07 -8.67 7.57
N GLY A 39 12.45 -8.37 6.32
CA GLY A 39 12.02 -7.14 5.64
C GLY A 39 10.50 -6.98 5.62
N GLY A 40 9.75 -8.06 5.40
CA GLY A 40 8.29 -8.05 5.43
C GLY A 40 7.73 -7.78 6.83
N GLU A 41 8.31 -8.38 7.87
CA GLU A 41 7.91 -8.13 9.26
C GLU A 41 8.20 -6.68 9.69
N LEU A 42 9.34 -6.12 9.25
CA LEU A 42 9.68 -4.70 9.46
C LEU A 42 8.67 -3.78 8.77
N GLN A 43 8.26 -4.11 7.55
CA GLN A 43 7.25 -3.34 6.83
C GLN A 43 5.89 -3.38 7.53
N MET A 44 5.44 -4.55 8.00
CA MET A 44 4.20 -4.69 8.77
C MET A 44 4.28 -3.94 10.11
N LEU A 45 5.44 -3.94 10.76
CA LEU A 45 5.68 -3.18 11.99
C LEU A 45 5.58 -1.68 11.74
N ALA A 46 6.16 -1.17 10.64
CA ALA A 46 6.08 0.23 10.27
C ALA A 46 4.63 0.67 10.01
N ILE A 47 3.85 -0.12 9.27
CA ILE A 47 2.43 0.13 9.03
C ILE A 47 1.65 0.10 10.36
N GLY A 48 1.87 -0.90 11.19
CA GLY A 48 1.21 -1.04 12.48
C GLY A 48 1.48 0.15 13.41
N ARG A 49 2.71 0.63 13.45
CA ARG A 49 3.09 1.83 14.22
C ARG A 49 2.37 3.08 13.72
N ALA A 50 2.29 3.26 12.41
CA ALA A 50 1.58 4.40 11.82
C ALA A 50 0.08 4.36 12.16
N LEU A 51 -0.54 3.18 12.12
CA LEU A 51 -1.95 2.98 12.46
C LEU A 51 -2.26 3.27 13.93
N MET A 52 -1.32 3.03 14.84
CA MET A 52 -1.48 3.34 16.27
C MET A 52 -1.73 4.84 16.53
N GLY A 53 -1.32 5.72 15.61
CA GLY A 53 -1.65 7.13 15.66
C GLY A 53 -3.10 7.46 15.27
N ASN A 54 -3.89 6.48 14.91
CA ASN A 54 -5.27 6.65 14.41
C ASN A 54 -5.38 7.69 13.29
N PRO A 55 -4.57 7.57 12.21
CA PRO A 55 -4.53 8.57 11.16
C PRO A 55 -5.81 8.54 10.34
N ARG A 56 -6.28 9.72 9.92
CA ARG A 56 -7.37 9.82 8.93
C ARG A 56 -6.92 9.34 7.55
N VAL A 57 -5.66 9.57 7.22
CA VAL A 57 -5.02 9.15 5.97
C VAL A 57 -3.68 8.50 6.30
N LEU A 58 -3.47 7.28 5.83
CA LEU A 58 -2.21 6.57 5.92
C LEU A 58 -1.39 6.84 4.64
N LEU A 59 -0.15 7.31 4.80
CA LEU A 59 0.77 7.53 3.70
C LEU A 59 1.76 6.37 3.64
N LEU A 60 1.84 5.69 2.50
CA LEU A 60 2.78 4.61 2.24
C LEU A 60 3.66 4.99 1.04
N ASP A 61 4.96 5.09 1.28
CA ASP A 61 5.94 5.44 0.27
C ASP A 61 6.81 4.21 -0.05
N GLU A 62 6.64 3.69 -1.27
CA GLU A 62 7.32 2.50 -1.80
C GLU A 62 7.37 1.29 -0.84
N PRO A 63 6.23 0.87 -0.26
CA PRO A 63 6.22 -0.18 0.77
C PRO A 63 6.65 -1.56 0.25
N SER A 64 6.77 -1.76 -1.05
CA SER A 64 7.23 -3.02 -1.67
C SER A 64 8.71 -3.01 -2.06
N GLU A 65 9.41 -1.88 -1.90
CA GLU A 65 10.79 -1.76 -2.35
C GLU A 65 11.72 -2.76 -1.66
N GLY A 66 12.52 -3.47 -2.45
CA GLY A 66 13.52 -4.43 -1.95
C GLY A 66 12.93 -5.71 -1.35
N LEU A 67 11.62 -5.94 -1.43
CA LEU A 67 10.98 -7.13 -0.88
C LEU A 67 10.85 -8.26 -1.93
N ALA A 68 10.91 -9.50 -1.44
CA ALA A 68 10.64 -10.67 -2.27
C ALA A 68 9.19 -10.69 -2.79
N PRO A 69 8.91 -11.28 -3.98
CA PRO A 69 7.57 -11.25 -4.60
C PRO A 69 6.43 -11.74 -3.70
N LEU A 70 6.67 -12.76 -2.89
CA LEU A 70 5.68 -13.28 -1.93
C LEU A 70 5.33 -12.24 -0.87
N ILE A 71 6.31 -11.47 -0.41
CA ILE A 71 6.12 -10.41 0.59
C ILE A 71 5.42 -9.20 -0.04
N VAL A 72 5.74 -8.85 -1.28
CA VAL A 72 5.02 -7.82 -2.04
C VAL A 72 3.52 -8.16 -2.14
N ALA A 73 3.19 -9.42 -2.43
CA ALA A 73 1.81 -9.90 -2.44
C ALA A 73 1.13 -9.79 -1.06
N GLU A 74 1.87 -10.03 0.03
CA GLU A 74 1.38 -9.86 1.40
C GLU A 74 1.10 -8.39 1.73
N VAL A 75 1.99 -7.47 1.33
CA VAL A 75 1.78 -6.03 1.43
C VAL A 75 0.50 -5.61 0.70
N GLY A 76 0.29 -6.10 -0.52
CA GLY A 76 -0.92 -5.83 -1.29
C GLY A 76 -2.20 -6.32 -0.59
N ARG A 77 -2.18 -7.54 -0.04
CA ARG A 77 -3.31 -8.07 0.76
C ARG A 77 -3.59 -7.21 1.98
N THR A 78 -2.54 -6.76 2.66
CA THR A 78 -2.66 -5.89 3.83
C THR A 78 -3.30 -4.56 3.48
N ILE A 79 -2.86 -3.93 2.40
CA ILE A 79 -3.44 -2.65 1.93
C ILE A 79 -4.92 -2.82 1.60
N ARG A 80 -5.31 -3.91 0.92
CA ARG A 80 -6.72 -4.20 0.62
C ARG A 80 -7.55 -4.35 1.90
N ARG A 81 -7.05 -5.11 2.88
CA ARG A 81 -7.74 -5.27 4.17
C ARG A 81 -7.90 -3.94 4.91
N LEU A 82 -6.88 -3.09 4.93
CA LEU A 82 -6.96 -1.76 5.53
C LEU A 82 -8.02 -0.88 4.85
N LYS A 83 -8.14 -0.96 3.52
CA LYS A 83 -9.21 -0.29 2.77
C LYS A 83 -10.59 -0.80 3.18
N GLU A 84 -10.77 -2.12 3.27
CA GLU A 84 -12.02 -2.75 3.70
C GLU A 84 -12.42 -2.31 5.12
N GLU A 85 -11.45 -2.07 5.99
CA GLU A 85 -11.63 -1.49 7.33
C GLU A 85 -11.95 0.02 7.31
N GLY A 86 -12.00 0.65 6.13
CA GLY A 86 -12.32 2.06 5.96
C GLY A 86 -11.14 3.01 6.06
N GLN A 87 -9.90 2.52 6.09
CA GLN A 87 -8.71 3.35 6.12
C GLN A 87 -8.48 4.03 4.77
N SER A 88 -8.41 5.36 4.75
CA SER A 88 -7.95 6.10 3.58
C SER A 88 -6.43 5.97 3.45
N ILE A 89 -5.96 5.65 2.24
CA ILE A 89 -4.53 5.40 1.98
C ILE A 89 -4.09 6.20 0.76
N VAL A 90 -2.96 6.87 0.88
CA VAL A 90 -2.17 7.37 -0.26
C VAL A 90 -0.96 6.46 -0.40
N LEU A 91 -0.86 5.80 -1.54
CA LEU A 91 0.22 4.88 -1.86
C LEU A 91 1.08 5.45 -2.98
N VAL A 92 2.36 5.61 -2.73
CA VAL A 92 3.38 5.88 -3.75
C VAL A 92 4.08 4.57 -4.06
N GLU A 93 4.09 4.15 -5.33
CA GLU A 93 4.67 2.88 -5.76
C GLU A 93 5.24 2.97 -7.17
N GLN A 94 6.38 2.33 -7.39
CA GLN A 94 6.94 2.06 -8.71
C GLN A 94 6.45 0.71 -9.27
N ASN A 95 6.07 -0.20 -8.38
CA ASN A 95 5.47 -1.48 -8.77
C ASN A 95 4.04 -1.24 -9.26
N LEU A 96 3.90 -1.10 -10.58
CA LEU A 96 2.63 -0.81 -11.24
C LEU A 96 1.56 -1.85 -10.92
N GLN A 97 1.92 -3.15 -10.92
CA GLN A 97 0.98 -4.22 -10.65
C GLN A 97 0.38 -4.09 -9.24
N LEU A 98 1.24 -3.97 -8.23
CA LEU A 98 0.79 -3.76 -6.85
C LEU A 98 -0.10 -2.52 -6.74
N ALA A 99 0.37 -1.42 -7.34
CA ALA A 99 -0.32 -0.16 -7.28
C ALA A 99 -1.75 -0.24 -7.85
N LEU A 100 -1.91 -0.82 -9.04
CA LEU A 100 -3.21 -0.93 -9.71
C LEU A 100 -4.12 -1.97 -9.08
N ASP A 101 -3.55 -3.03 -8.48
CA ASP A 101 -4.30 -4.08 -7.77
C ASP A 101 -5.04 -3.55 -6.53
N VAL A 102 -4.53 -2.48 -5.92
CA VAL A 102 -5.09 -1.97 -4.65
C VAL A 102 -5.77 -0.61 -4.77
N ALA A 103 -5.52 0.15 -5.84
CA ALA A 103 -6.00 1.52 -5.98
C ALA A 103 -7.42 1.61 -6.55
N ASP A 104 -8.19 2.60 -6.07
CA ASP A 104 -9.43 3.04 -6.69
C ASP A 104 -9.15 4.16 -7.69
N GLN A 105 -8.26 5.08 -7.33
CA GLN A 105 -7.81 6.21 -8.15
C GLN A 105 -6.30 6.14 -8.34
N ALA A 106 -5.83 6.56 -9.51
CA ALA A 106 -4.43 6.60 -9.84
C ALA A 106 -4.01 8.00 -10.33
N VAL A 107 -2.81 8.39 -9.95
CA VAL A 107 -2.11 9.54 -10.49
C VAL A 107 -0.76 9.06 -10.99
N ILE A 108 -0.45 9.32 -12.25
CA ILE A 108 0.87 9.04 -12.83
C ILE A 108 1.64 10.35 -12.89
N LEU A 109 2.81 10.35 -12.27
CA LEU A 109 3.76 11.47 -12.29
C LEU A 109 4.93 11.10 -13.19
N ASN A 110 5.25 11.98 -14.12
CA ASN A 110 6.43 11.85 -14.98
C ASN A 110 7.15 13.18 -15.04
N THR A 111 8.43 13.21 -14.68
CA THR A 111 9.30 14.39 -14.72
C THR A 111 8.65 15.62 -14.05
N GLY A 112 8.08 15.42 -12.87
CA GLY A 112 7.43 16.49 -12.09
C GLY A 112 6.07 16.97 -12.62
N ARG A 113 5.48 16.27 -13.59
CA ARG A 113 4.18 16.58 -14.17
C ARG A 113 3.19 15.45 -13.98
N CYS A 114 1.93 15.79 -13.81
CA CYS A 114 0.84 14.83 -13.81
C CYS A 114 0.54 14.41 -15.24
N ALA A 115 0.85 13.16 -15.58
CA ALA A 115 0.57 12.57 -16.89
C ALA A 115 -0.84 11.96 -16.96
N PHE A 116 -1.38 11.54 -15.83
CA PHE A 116 -2.72 10.97 -15.71
C PHE A 116 -3.26 11.19 -14.29
N ALA A 117 -4.56 11.44 -14.19
CA ALA A 117 -5.30 11.42 -12.93
C ALA A 117 -6.72 10.92 -13.19
N GLY A 118 -7.12 9.84 -12.51
CA GLY A 118 -8.44 9.24 -12.68
C GLY A 118 -8.57 7.85 -12.09
N PRO A 119 -9.66 7.12 -12.40
CA PRO A 119 -9.85 5.75 -11.95
C PRO A 119 -8.68 4.85 -12.36
N ALA A 120 -8.23 3.97 -11.45
CA ALA A 120 -7.13 3.03 -11.71
C ALA A 120 -7.41 2.13 -12.93
N ALA A 121 -8.67 1.76 -13.17
CA ALA A 121 -9.08 1.02 -14.36
C ALA A 121 -8.73 1.73 -15.68
N GLY A 122 -8.68 3.07 -15.68
CA GLY A 122 -8.28 3.85 -16.86
C GLY A 122 -6.80 3.68 -17.22
N VAL A 123 -5.96 3.33 -16.25
CA VAL A 123 -4.54 3.02 -16.51
C VAL A 123 -4.42 1.62 -17.08
N LEU A 124 -5.09 0.62 -16.48
CA LEU A 124 -5.04 -0.78 -16.90
C LEU A 124 -5.41 -0.98 -18.39
N ASN A 125 -6.32 -0.18 -18.89
CA ASN A 125 -6.83 -0.27 -20.27
C ASN A 125 -6.06 0.63 -21.26
N ASN A 126 -4.97 1.27 -20.85
CA ASN A 126 -4.23 2.21 -21.67
C ASN A 126 -2.73 1.88 -21.72
N GLU A 127 -2.40 0.96 -22.65
CA GLU A 127 -1.01 0.49 -22.85
C GLU A 127 -0.08 1.64 -23.28
N ASP A 128 -0.56 2.57 -24.09
CA ASP A 128 0.23 3.71 -24.55
C ASP A 128 0.62 4.62 -23.37
N LEU A 129 -0.31 4.86 -22.46
CA LEU A 129 -0.06 5.64 -21.25
C LEU A 129 1.02 4.97 -20.37
N ILE A 130 0.95 3.65 -20.21
CA ILE A 130 1.91 2.87 -19.44
C ILE A 130 3.29 2.93 -20.11
N ALA A 131 3.36 2.65 -21.43
CA ALA A 131 4.61 2.64 -22.19
C ALA A 131 5.32 4.00 -22.17
N GLN A 132 4.57 5.09 -22.38
CA GLN A 132 5.12 6.44 -22.46
C GLN A 132 5.62 7.00 -21.12
N ASN A 133 4.97 6.61 -20.00
CA ASN A 133 5.20 7.27 -18.73
C ASN A 133 5.89 6.39 -17.68
N LEU A 134 5.81 5.08 -17.81
CA LEU A 134 6.32 4.15 -16.80
C LEU A 134 7.47 3.27 -17.31
N GLY A 135 7.85 3.39 -18.58
CA GLY A 135 8.99 2.69 -19.16
C GLY A 135 8.89 1.16 -19.14
N VAL A 136 7.68 0.62 -18.95
CA VAL A 136 7.45 -0.82 -18.95
C VAL A 136 7.34 -1.27 -20.40
N PHE A 137 8.45 -1.71 -20.97
CA PHE A 137 8.44 -2.43 -22.23
C PHE A 137 7.93 -3.83 -21.94
N HIS A 138 6.78 -4.21 -22.49
CA HIS A 138 6.40 -5.61 -22.56
C HIS A 138 7.41 -6.30 -23.49
N ALA A 139 8.33 -7.07 -22.92
CA ALA A 139 9.01 -8.09 -23.68
C ALA A 139 7.96 -9.14 -24.06
N HIS A 140 7.76 -9.30 -25.36
CA HIS A 140 6.94 -10.34 -25.95
C HIS A 140 7.46 -11.74 -25.60
#